data_7a788c7ba4e0a8d329715cddd25785dc
#
_entry.id   7a788c7ba4e0a8d329715cddd25785dc
#
_cell.length_a   1.000
_cell.length_b   1.000
_cell.length_c   1.000
_cell.angle_alpha   90.00
_cell.angle_beta   90.00
_cell.angle_gamma   90.00
#
_symmetry.space_group_name_H-M   'P 1'
#
loop_
_entity.id
_entity.type
_entity.pdbx_description
1 polymer ?
#
loop_
_entity_poly.entity_id
_entity_poly.type
_entity_poly.pdbx_seq_one_letter_code
_entity_poly.pdbx_strand_id
1 'polypeptide(L)'
;MIVPNVRAQFTYEDLKLISRVVWHHKLTDREAGKLVTDVTLLNKTLDDKRIIIFINELKDLDKPSQSLYIYSMVRHALLDQDVTDDVIADYLSALIIAFGQKDRAWKIDDYDDEIYNYIIDLRQDGIVEHQEHRQFRLHVHLGNFALWLSGIFPRHVTEKRGQSLRYFDNMGQTGFIKASLNPQAKRMEMAELFEGIADQYLAIRMAFNTFSERTLR
;
A
#
# COMPACT_ATOMS: atom_id res chain seq x y z
N MET A 1 -1.72 8.30 -10.71
CA MET A 1 -1.88 6.85 -10.39
C MET A 1 -0.85 6.46 -9.34
N ILE A 2 -1.20 5.55 -8.41
CA ILE A 2 -0.28 5.03 -7.39
C ILE A 2 0.69 4.04 -8.04
N VAL A 3 1.97 4.15 -7.70
CA VAL A 3 3.06 3.27 -8.19
C VAL A 3 3.92 2.78 -7.00
N PRO A 4 4.53 1.58 -7.08
CA PRO A 4 5.40 1.06 -6.03
C PRO A 4 6.75 1.79 -6.04
N ASN A 5 6.92 2.80 -5.20
CA ASN A 5 8.13 3.62 -5.16
C ASN A 5 8.51 4.14 -3.76
N VAL A 6 7.95 3.59 -2.69
CA VAL A 6 8.17 4.08 -1.33
C VAL A 6 9.59 3.78 -0.86
N ARG A 7 10.12 2.58 -1.16
CA ARG A 7 11.50 2.21 -0.82
C ARG A 7 12.54 3.11 -1.50
N ALA A 8 12.24 3.58 -2.71
CA ALA A 8 13.12 4.53 -3.43
C ALA A 8 13.17 5.92 -2.75
N GLN A 9 12.26 6.21 -1.82
CA GLN A 9 12.20 7.47 -1.08
C GLN A 9 12.92 7.40 0.27
N PHE A 10 13.51 6.25 0.64
CA PHE A 10 14.25 6.15 1.89
C PHE A 10 15.45 7.07 1.88
N THR A 11 15.59 7.83 2.96
CA THR A 11 16.69 8.78 3.14
C THR A 11 17.95 8.05 3.62
N TYR A 12 19.09 8.72 3.52
CA TYR A 12 20.34 8.20 4.09
C TYR A 12 20.22 7.98 5.62
N GLU A 13 19.47 8.83 6.32
CA GLU A 13 19.22 8.67 7.76
C GLU A 13 18.34 7.44 8.05
N ASP A 14 17.38 7.12 7.17
CA ASP A 14 16.62 5.87 7.27
C ASP A 14 17.53 4.65 7.15
N LEU A 15 18.46 4.65 6.18
CA LEU A 15 19.41 3.55 6.01
C LEU A 15 20.34 3.40 7.23
N LYS A 16 20.80 4.51 7.81
CA LYS A 16 21.55 4.48 9.08
C LYS A 16 20.74 3.90 10.22
N LEU A 17 19.46 4.28 10.30
CA LEU A 17 18.56 3.82 11.35
C LEU A 17 18.38 2.30 11.28
N ILE A 18 17.97 1.76 10.11
CA ILE A 18 17.77 0.32 9.94
C ILE A 18 19.06 -0.48 10.17
N SER A 19 20.21 0.02 9.72
CA SER A 19 21.50 -0.65 9.95
C SER A 19 21.88 -0.70 11.42
N ARG A 20 21.66 0.38 12.15
CA ARG A 20 21.91 0.44 13.60
C ARG A 20 21.03 -0.57 14.34
N VAL A 21 19.76 -0.69 13.95
CA VAL A 21 18.80 -1.61 14.56
C VAL A 21 19.14 -3.07 14.27
N VAL A 22 19.49 -3.38 13.01
CA VAL A 22 19.69 -4.77 12.58
C VAL A 22 21.13 -5.24 12.79
N TRP A 23 22.12 -4.39 12.53
CA TRP A 23 23.52 -4.80 12.57
C TRP A 23 24.28 -4.30 13.80
N HIS A 24 23.65 -3.48 14.65
CA HIS A 24 24.22 -2.94 15.88
C HIS A 24 25.50 -2.11 15.71
N HIS A 25 25.75 -1.56 14.52
CA HIS A 25 26.86 -0.66 14.24
C HIS A 25 26.46 0.53 13.37
N LYS A 26 27.33 1.53 13.30
CA LYS A 26 27.12 2.67 12.41
C LYS A 26 27.40 2.28 10.97
N LEU A 27 26.49 2.63 10.08
CA LEU A 27 26.62 2.42 8.64
C LEU A 27 27.86 3.17 8.11
N THR A 28 28.70 2.46 7.37
CA THR A 28 29.74 3.09 6.54
C THR A 28 29.15 3.50 5.19
N ASP A 29 29.76 4.47 4.49
CA ASP A 29 29.30 4.90 3.15
C ASP A 29 29.29 3.73 2.16
N ARG A 30 30.21 2.78 2.27
CA ARG A 30 30.26 1.58 1.45
C ARG A 30 29.07 0.65 1.71
N GLU A 31 28.68 0.49 2.94
CA GLU A 31 27.53 -0.35 3.35
C GLU A 31 26.23 0.34 2.94
N ALA A 32 26.13 1.67 3.08
CA ALA A 32 25.00 2.44 2.58
C ALA A 32 24.83 2.25 1.07
N GLY A 33 25.92 2.37 0.31
CA GLY A 33 25.91 2.09 -1.12
C GLY A 33 25.41 0.69 -1.46
N LYS A 34 25.82 -0.33 -0.69
CA LYS A 34 25.32 -1.70 -0.87
C LYS A 34 23.82 -1.83 -0.58
N LEU A 35 23.31 -1.23 0.49
CA LEU A 35 21.87 -1.26 0.80
C LEU A 35 21.02 -0.61 -0.29
N VAL A 36 21.53 0.44 -0.95
CA VAL A 36 20.83 1.11 -2.06
C VAL A 36 20.85 0.26 -3.33
N THR A 37 21.95 -0.45 -3.60
CA THR A 37 22.14 -1.18 -4.87
C THR A 37 21.73 -2.65 -4.82
N ASP A 38 21.73 -3.26 -3.64
CA ASP A 38 21.36 -4.65 -3.43
C ASP A 38 19.96 -4.75 -2.82
N VAL A 39 18.95 -4.87 -3.70
CA VAL A 39 17.54 -4.98 -3.31
C VAL A 39 17.28 -6.17 -2.39
N THR A 40 17.98 -7.29 -2.61
CA THR A 40 17.82 -8.49 -1.78
C THR A 40 18.31 -8.25 -0.35
N LEU A 41 19.47 -7.58 -0.21
CA LEU A 41 20.00 -7.21 1.10
C LEU A 41 19.08 -6.20 1.81
N LEU A 42 18.58 -5.22 1.09
CA LEU A 42 17.64 -4.22 1.66
C LEU A 42 16.37 -4.92 2.17
N ASN A 43 15.75 -5.75 1.34
CA ASN A 43 14.51 -6.47 1.71
C ASN A 43 14.73 -7.37 2.93
N LYS A 44 15.81 -8.18 2.92
CA LYS A 44 16.17 -9.02 4.07
C LYS A 44 16.37 -8.20 5.35
N THR A 45 16.94 -7.01 5.22
CA THR A 45 17.15 -6.11 6.38
C THR A 45 15.82 -5.55 6.87
N LEU A 46 14.93 -5.13 5.97
CA LEU A 46 13.61 -4.58 6.30
C LEU A 46 12.67 -5.64 6.88
N ASP A 47 12.82 -6.91 6.51
CA ASP A 47 12.02 -8.04 7.02
C ASP A 47 12.45 -8.49 8.43
N ASP A 48 13.55 -7.97 8.95
CA ASP A 48 14.00 -8.29 10.30
C ASP A 48 13.02 -7.76 11.35
N LYS A 49 12.53 -8.65 12.23
CA LYS A 49 11.54 -8.30 13.26
C LYS A 49 12.00 -7.21 14.22
N ARG A 50 13.31 -6.99 14.35
CA ARG A 50 13.85 -5.89 15.17
C ARG A 50 13.43 -4.51 14.65
N ILE A 51 13.20 -4.38 13.32
CA ILE A 51 12.72 -3.13 12.72
C ILE A 51 11.33 -2.77 13.25
N ILE A 52 10.38 -3.70 13.20
CA ILE A 52 9.00 -3.40 13.66
C ILE A 52 8.93 -3.21 15.18
N ILE A 53 9.74 -3.95 15.95
CA ILE A 53 9.85 -3.75 17.40
C ILE A 53 10.36 -2.33 17.68
N PHE A 54 11.45 -1.92 17.03
CA PHE A 54 12.00 -0.60 17.15
C PHE A 54 10.99 0.49 16.78
N ILE A 55 10.28 0.34 15.64
CA ILE A 55 9.28 1.32 15.20
C ILE A 55 8.12 1.45 16.19
N ASN A 56 7.67 0.36 16.81
CA ASN A 56 6.61 0.39 17.81
C ASN A 56 7.04 1.02 19.16
N GLU A 57 8.33 0.99 19.46
CA GLU A 57 8.91 1.54 20.71
C GLU A 57 9.47 2.96 20.57
N LEU A 58 9.33 3.57 19.38
CA LEU A 58 9.88 4.90 19.09
C LEU A 58 9.48 5.95 20.13
N LYS A 59 10.49 6.48 20.81
CA LYS A 59 10.43 7.69 21.61
C LYS A 59 11.13 8.81 20.83
N ASP A 60 10.68 10.02 20.97
CA ASP A 60 10.88 11.26 20.19
C ASP A 60 12.23 11.58 19.52
N LEU A 61 13.30 10.85 19.78
CA LEU A 61 14.67 11.23 19.39
C LEU A 61 15.18 10.72 18.03
N ASP A 62 14.64 9.62 17.51
CA ASP A 62 15.11 9.01 16.27
C ASP A 62 13.89 8.65 15.37
N LYS A 63 13.29 9.64 14.75
CA LYS A 63 12.10 9.41 13.91
C LYS A 63 12.51 8.96 12.49
N PRO A 64 12.02 7.81 12.01
CA PRO A 64 12.16 7.43 10.61
C PRO A 64 11.40 8.42 9.72
N SER A 65 11.76 8.49 8.44
CA SER A 65 10.90 9.16 7.47
C SER A 65 9.50 8.54 7.43
N GLN A 66 8.52 9.29 6.93
CA GLN A 66 7.17 8.75 6.70
C GLN A 66 7.21 7.49 5.82
N SER A 67 8.06 7.48 4.80
CA SER A 67 8.23 6.37 3.88
C SER A 67 8.72 5.11 4.58
N LEU A 68 9.78 5.20 5.39
CA LEU A 68 10.29 4.06 6.15
C LEU A 68 9.29 3.59 7.21
N TYR A 69 8.64 4.50 7.93
CA TYR A 69 7.65 4.18 8.95
C TYR A 69 6.48 3.37 8.35
N ILE A 70 5.83 3.94 7.31
CA ILE A 70 4.65 3.31 6.68
C ILE A 70 5.04 1.99 6.02
N TYR A 71 6.16 1.95 5.27
CA TYR A 71 6.61 0.72 4.64
C TYR A 71 6.84 -0.40 5.67
N SER A 72 7.57 -0.13 6.74
CA SER A 72 7.88 -1.14 7.75
C SER A 72 6.61 -1.66 8.44
N MET A 73 5.67 -0.78 8.78
CA MET A 73 4.40 -1.16 9.40
C MET A 73 3.56 -2.03 8.46
N VAL A 74 3.45 -1.66 7.18
CA VAL A 74 2.71 -2.41 6.15
C VAL A 74 3.41 -3.74 5.87
N ARG A 75 4.73 -3.73 5.66
CA ARG A 75 5.50 -4.93 5.35
C ARG A 75 5.36 -6.00 6.42
N HIS A 76 5.53 -5.65 7.69
CA HIS A 76 5.40 -6.62 8.78
C HIS A 76 3.96 -7.08 8.99
N ALA A 77 2.96 -6.22 8.76
CA ALA A 77 1.57 -6.65 8.78
C ALA A 77 1.24 -7.65 7.65
N LEU A 78 1.87 -7.50 6.46
CA LEU A 78 1.75 -8.44 5.34
C LEU A 78 2.45 -9.76 5.63
N LEU A 79 3.67 -9.71 6.19
CA LEU A 79 4.41 -10.92 6.60
C LEU A 79 3.67 -11.73 7.66
N ASP A 80 2.95 -11.07 8.58
CA ASP A 80 2.08 -11.73 9.57
C ASP A 80 0.87 -12.46 8.92
N GLN A 81 0.58 -12.20 7.64
CA GLN A 81 -0.45 -12.85 6.82
C GLN A 81 0.13 -13.69 5.68
N ASP A 82 1.40 -14.07 5.75
CA ASP A 82 2.13 -14.85 4.75
C ASP A 82 2.21 -14.20 3.35
N VAL A 83 1.98 -12.90 3.25
CA VAL A 83 2.17 -12.11 2.02
C VAL A 83 3.62 -11.63 1.95
N THR A 84 4.43 -12.32 1.15
CA THR A 84 5.89 -12.12 1.12
C THR A 84 6.40 -11.23 -0.03
N ASP A 85 5.54 -10.86 -0.97
CA ASP A 85 5.90 -10.01 -2.11
C ASP A 85 6.22 -8.58 -1.65
N ASP A 86 7.44 -8.13 -1.92
CA ASP A 86 7.94 -6.82 -1.54
C ASP A 86 7.47 -5.68 -2.46
N VAL A 87 7.09 -5.99 -3.71
CA VAL A 87 6.49 -5.02 -4.64
C VAL A 87 5.06 -4.72 -4.22
N ILE A 88 4.32 -5.74 -3.77
CA ILE A 88 2.99 -5.56 -3.16
C ILE A 88 3.12 -4.65 -1.91
N ALA A 89 4.08 -4.93 -1.03
CA ALA A 89 4.30 -4.10 0.17
C ALA A 89 4.60 -2.63 -0.18
N ASP A 90 5.42 -2.41 -1.20
CA ASP A 90 5.80 -1.08 -1.68
C ASP A 90 4.59 -0.32 -2.26
N TYR A 91 3.79 -0.99 -3.10
CA TYR A 91 2.56 -0.44 -3.67
C TYR A 91 1.53 -0.08 -2.59
N LEU A 92 1.29 -0.98 -1.64
CA LEU A 92 0.32 -0.78 -0.57
C LEU A 92 0.75 0.32 0.40
N SER A 93 2.05 0.47 0.62
CA SER A 93 2.60 1.60 1.38
C SER A 93 2.36 2.93 0.66
N ALA A 94 2.58 2.97 -0.66
CA ALA A 94 2.27 4.14 -1.49
C ALA A 94 0.76 4.46 -1.47
N LEU A 95 -0.09 3.44 -1.49
CA LEU A 95 -1.54 3.59 -1.37
C LEU A 95 -1.93 4.28 -0.04
N ILE A 96 -1.38 3.82 1.09
CA ILE A 96 -1.68 4.41 2.41
C ILE A 96 -1.20 5.86 2.47
N ILE A 97 0.00 6.16 2.00
CA ILE A 97 0.54 7.52 1.97
C ILE A 97 -0.35 8.43 1.10
N ALA A 98 -0.72 7.98 -0.10
CA ALA A 98 -1.54 8.75 -1.02
C ALA A 98 -2.95 9.01 -0.47
N PHE A 99 -3.62 7.97 0.04
CA PHE A 99 -5.00 8.08 0.54
C PHE A 99 -5.09 8.72 1.94
N GLY A 100 -3.97 8.86 2.63
CA GLY A 100 -3.86 9.70 3.82
C GLY A 100 -3.90 11.20 3.53
N GLN A 101 -3.71 11.62 2.28
CA GLN A 101 -3.87 13.01 1.86
C GLN A 101 -5.35 13.36 1.71
N LYS A 102 -5.68 14.63 2.01
CA LYS A 102 -7.06 15.12 1.94
C LYS A 102 -7.68 14.86 0.57
N ASP A 103 -8.87 14.30 0.57
CA ASP A 103 -9.73 14.03 -0.59
C ASP A 103 -9.15 13.08 -1.67
N ARG A 104 -7.90 12.62 -1.53
CA ARG A 104 -7.27 11.77 -2.56
C ARG A 104 -7.97 10.42 -2.76
N ALA A 105 -8.45 9.81 -1.67
CA ALA A 105 -9.17 8.54 -1.73
C ALA A 105 -10.51 8.63 -2.50
N TRP A 106 -11.06 9.82 -2.67
CA TRP A 106 -12.33 10.09 -3.34
C TRP A 106 -12.17 10.50 -4.81
N LYS A 107 -10.97 10.47 -5.35
CA LYS A 107 -10.65 10.84 -6.74
C LYS A 107 -10.00 9.68 -7.48
N ILE A 108 -10.38 9.47 -8.74
CA ILE A 108 -9.78 8.42 -9.59
C ILE A 108 -8.30 8.76 -9.87
N ASP A 109 -7.98 10.04 -10.08
CA ASP A 109 -6.61 10.51 -10.33
C ASP A 109 -6.31 11.79 -9.54
N ASP A 110 -5.03 12.15 -9.44
CA ASP A 110 -4.57 13.36 -8.73
C ASP A 110 -5.11 14.65 -9.37
N TYR A 111 -5.32 14.60 -10.70
CA TYR A 111 -5.83 15.73 -11.50
C TYR A 111 -7.33 15.64 -11.80
N ASP A 112 -8.04 14.72 -11.16
CA ASP A 112 -9.48 14.57 -11.34
C ASP A 112 -10.20 15.64 -10.49
N ASP A 113 -11.02 16.48 -11.14
CA ASP A 113 -11.83 17.50 -10.45
C ASP A 113 -13.06 16.89 -9.78
N GLU A 114 -13.47 15.70 -10.22
CA GLU A 114 -14.61 15.00 -9.65
C GLU A 114 -14.25 14.29 -8.35
N ILE A 115 -15.07 14.49 -7.32
CA ILE A 115 -14.98 13.84 -6.03
C ILE A 115 -16.13 12.85 -5.91
N TYR A 116 -15.80 11.57 -5.83
CA TYR A 116 -16.77 10.49 -5.70
C TYR A 116 -17.08 10.22 -4.22
N ASN A 117 -18.23 10.67 -3.74
CA ASN A 117 -18.63 10.46 -2.35
C ASN A 117 -19.21 9.06 -2.09
N TYR A 118 -19.66 8.38 -3.15
CA TYR A 118 -20.28 7.07 -3.08
C TYR A 118 -19.68 6.12 -4.11
N ILE A 119 -19.58 4.85 -3.72
CA ILE A 119 -19.10 3.77 -4.61
C ILE A 119 -20.01 3.61 -5.84
N ILE A 120 -21.30 3.92 -5.71
CA ILE A 120 -22.24 3.83 -6.82
C ILE A 120 -21.90 4.82 -7.92
N ASP A 121 -21.43 6.01 -7.58
CA ASP A 121 -21.02 7.03 -8.53
C ASP A 121 -19.80 6.56 -9.33
N LEU A 122 -18.79 6.00 -8.65
CA LEU A 122 -17.62 5.38 -9.30
C LEU A 122 -18.00 4.27 -10.27
N ARG A 123 -19.00 3.44 -9.92
CA ARG A 123 -19.47 2.36 -10.80
C ARG A 123 -20.23 2.87 -11.99
N GLN A 124 -21.02 3.95 -11.83
CA GLN A 124 -21.77 4.57 -12.93
C GLN A 124 -20.83 5.23 -13.94
N ASP A 125 -19.78 5.92 -13.48
CA ASP A 125 -18.75 6.49 -14.34
C ASP A 125 -18.11 5.42 -15.24
N GLY A 126 -17.78 4.25 -14.71
CA GLY A 126 -17.24 3.12 -15.48
C GLY A 126 -18.17 2.50 -16.50
N ILE A 127 -19.50 2.70 -16.38
CA ILE A 127 -20.47 2.20 -17.37
C ILE A 127 -20.56 3.16 -18.56
N VAL A 128 -20.42 4.44 -18.33
CA VAL A 128 -20.56 5.49 -19.36
C VAL A 128 -19.26 5.71 -20.13
N GLU A 129 -18.12 5.43 -19.50
CA GLU A 129 -16.80 5.70 -20.06
C GLU A 129 -16.32 4.61 -21.00
N HIS A 130 -16.09 4.98 -22.27
CA HIS A 130 -15.63 4.05 -23.33
C HIS A 130 -14.12 4.08 -23.55
N GLN A 131 -13.39 4.96 -22.86
CA GLN A 131 -11.94 5.08 -23.04
C GLN A 131 -11.19 4.04 -22.18
N GLU A 132 -10.41 3.20 -22.84
CA GLU A 132 -9.63 2.11 -22.23
C GLU A 132 -8.77 2.59 -21.04
N HIS A 133 -8.16 3.76 -21.17
CA HIS A 133 -7.34 4.37 -20.11
C HIS A 133 -8.16 4.79 -18.89
N ARG A 134 -9.36 5.35 -19.09
CA ARG A 134 -10.25 5.75 -18.00
C ARG A 134 -10.76 4.52 -17.26
N GLN A 135 -11.20 3.51 -17.98
CA GLN A 135 -11.65 2.24 -17.40
C GLN A 135 -10.54 1.56 -16.60
N PHE A 136 -9.31 1.56 -17.09
CA PHE A 136 -8.17 1.03 -16.36
C PHE A 136 -7.99 1.75 -15.02
N ARG A 137 -7.89 3.08 -15.04
CA ARG A 137 -7.74 3.90 -13.82
C ARG A 137 -8.90 3.71 -12.84
N LEU A 138 -10.12 3.60 -13.37
CA LEU A 138 -11.31 3.32 -12.56
C LEU A 138 -11.20 1.97 -11.85
N HIS A 139 -10.83 0.89 -12.56
CA HIS A 139 -10.68 -0.43 -11.96
C HIS A 139 -9.60 -0.46 -10.89
N VAL A 140 -8.43 0.16 -11.14
CA VAL A 140 -7.37 0.32 -10.13
C VAL A 140 -7.89 1.10 -8.93
N HIS A 141 -8.61 2.21 -9.17
CA HIS A 141 -9.15 3.03 -8.08
C HIS A 141 -10.20 2.27 -7.25
N LEU A 142 -11.11 1.55 -7.89
CA LEU A 142 -12.10 0.71 -7.18
C LEU A 142 -11.42 -0.35 -6.31
N GLY A 143 -10.37 -1.00 -6.84
CA GLY A 143 -9.56 -1.95 -6.09
C GLY A 143 -8.94 -1.30 -4.84
N ASN A 144 -8.25 -0.19 -5.06
CA ASN A 144 -7.57 0.58 -4.01
C ASN A 144 -8.55 1.12 -2.96
N PHE A 145 -9.66 1.73 -3.40
CA PHE A 145 -10.65 2.33 -2.52
C PHE A 145 -11.34 1.29 -1.64
N ALA A 146 -11.74 0.17 -2.24
CA ALA A 146 -12.37 -0.92 -1.50
C ALA A 146 -11.42 -1.51 -0.46
N LEU A 147 -10.17 -1.77 -0.83
CA LEU A 147 -9.15 -2.30 0.05
C LEU A 147 -8.84 -1.33 1.20
N TRP A 148 -8.61 -0.05 0.88
CA TRP A 148 -8.33 0.99 1.87
C TRP A 148 -9.49 1.16 2.85
N LEU A 149 -10.72 1.25 2.35
CA LEU A 149 -11.89 1.49 3.19
C LEU A 149 -12.19 0.28 4.10
N SER A 150 -12.22 -0.93 3.55
CA SER A 150 -12.51 -2.15 4.32
C SER A 150 -11.35 -2.59 5.21
N GLY A 151 -10.12 -2.27 4.82
CA GLY A 151 -8.92 -2.61 5.58
C GLY A 151 -8.60 -1.62 6.69
N ILE A 152 -8.70 -0.30 6.44
CA ILE A 152 -8.35 0.71 7.43
C ILE A 152 -9.55 1.09 8.31
N PHE A 153 -10.76 1.08 7.76
CA PHE A 153 -11.98 1.53 8.46
C PHE A 153 -13.09 0.47 8.48
N PRO A 154 -12.81 -0.79 8.92
CA PRO A 154 -13.80 -1.87 8.86
C PRO A 154 -15.07 -1.57 9.63
N ARG A 155 -14.97 -0.90 10.80
CA ARG A 155 -16.13 -0.48 11.60
C ARG A 155 -16.99 0.55 10.89
N HIS A 156 -16.38 1.50 10.18
CA HIS A 156 -17.11 2.50 9.40
C HIS A 156 -17.95 1.84 8.30
N VAL A 157 -17.42 0.79 7.66
CA VAL A 157 -18.12 0.03 6.62
C VAL A 157 -19.34 -0.69 7.20
N THR A 158 -19.18 -1.39 8.32
CA THR A 158 -20.23 -2.23 8.90
C THR A 158 -21.29 -1.43 9.67
N GLU A 159 -20.86 -0.44 10.46
CA GLU A 159 -21.75 0.28 11.37
C GLU A 159 -22.45 1.48 10.70
N LYS A 160 -21.73 2.25 9.88
CA LYS A 160 -22.27 3.49 9.30
C LYS A 160 -22.85 3.31 7.90
N ARG A 161 -22.30 2.40 7.10
CA ARG A 161 -22.77 2.16 5.73
C ARG A 161 -23.73 0.99 5.61
N GLY A 162 -23.89 0.18 6.65
CA GLY A 162 -24.78 -1.00 6.64
C GLY A 162 -24.41 -2.03 5.58
N GLN A 163 -23.21 -1.96 5.00
CA GLN A 163 -22.73 -2.86 3.96
C GLN A 163 -21.80 -3.92 4.55
N SER A 164 -21.84 -5.12 4.00
CA SER A 164 -20.94 -6.19 4.46
C SER A 164 -19.52 -5.97 3.95
N LEU A 165 -18.53 -6.36 4.75
CA LEU A 165 -17.12 -6.38 4.29
C LEU A 165 -16.96 -7.21 3.02
N ARG A 166 -17.73 -8.31 2.87
CA ARG A 166 -17.73 -9.15 1.67
C ARG A 166 -18.09 -8.39 0.40
N TYR A 167 -18.95 -7.39 0.48
CA TYR A 167 -19.27 -6.54 -0.68
C TYR A 167 -18.03 -5.77 -1.15
N PHE A 168 -17.27 -5.18 -0.23
CA PHE A 168 -16.03 -4.47 -0.54
C PHE A 168 -14.93 -5.44 -1.00
N ASP A 169 -14.82 -6.61 -0.37
CA ASP A 169 -13.85 -7.63 -0.78
C ASP A 169 -14.08 -8.06 -2.24
N ASN A 170 -15.33 -8.37 -2.60
CA ASN A 170 -15.68 -8.74 -3.98
C ASN A 170 -15.42 -7.58 -4.97
N MET A 171 -15.75 -6.37 -4.58
CA MET A 171 -15.56 -5.19 -5.43
C MET A 171 -14.08 -4.90 -5.65
N GLY A 172 -13.29 -4.94 -4.58
CA GLY A 172 -11.86 -4.65 -4.65
C GLY A 172 -11.10 -5.71 -5.42
N GLN A 173 -11.35 -6.99 -5.12
CA GLN A 173 -10.76 -8.11 -5.86
C GLN A 173 -11.10 -8.05 -7.34
N THR A 174 -12.38 -7.81 -7.69
CA THR A 174 -12.83 -7.65 -9.09
C THR A 174 -12.15 -6.46 -9.76
N GLY A 175 -11.97 -5.35 -9.04
CA GLY A 175 -11.26 -4.18 -9.53
C GLY A 175 -9.83 -4.52 -9.95
N PHE A 176 -9.07 -5.18 -9.08
CA PHE A 176 -7.69 -5.58 -9.38
C PHE A 176 -7.59 -6.64 -10.48
N ILE A 177 -8.51 -7.64 -10.54
CA ILE A 177 -8.58 -8.61 -11.64
C ILE A 177 -8.79 -7.89 -12.97
N LYS A 178 -9.76 -6.98 -13.06
CA LYS A 178 -10.01 -6.22 -14.29
C LYS A 178 -8.85 -5.30 -14.67
N ALA A 179 -8.17 -4.73 -13.66
CA ALA A 179 -6.98 -3.93 -13.89
C ALA A 179 -5.83 -4.76 -14.44
N SER A 180 -5.55 -5.95 -13.89
CA SER A 180 -4.46 -6.83 -14.36
C SER A 180 -4.63 -7.29 -15.78
N LEU A 181 -5.87 -7.54 -16.20
CA LEU A 181 -6.21 -7.98 -17.57
C LEU A 181 -6.16 -6.84 -18.60
N ASN A 182 -6.13 -5.59 -18.17
CA ASN A 182 -6.14 -4.46 -19.09
C ASN A 182 -4.77 -4.32 -19.82
N PRO A 183 -4.75 -4.07 -21.14
CA PRO A 183 -3.51 -3.86 -21.89
C PRO A 183 -2.60 -2.76 -21.31
N GLN A 184 -3.19 -1.75 -20.68
CA GLN A 184 -2.46 -0.68 -20.03
C GLN A 184 -1.62 -1.17 -18.84
N ALA A 185 -2.13 -2.11 -18.05
CA ALA A 185 -1.37 -2.71 -16.95
C ALA A 185 -0.10 -3.41 -17.46
N LYS A 186 -0.21 -4.13 -18.60
CA LYS A 186 0.95 -4.79 -19.24
C LYS A 186 1.98 -3.78 -19.72
N ARG A 187 1.53 -2.68 -20.36
CA ARG A 187 2.43 -1.60 -20.82
C ARG A 187 3.17 -0.90 -19.68
N MET A 188 2.58 -0.90 -18.48
CA MET A 188 3.13 -0.28 -17.28
C MET A 188 3.86 -1.27 -16.37
N GLU A 189 4.00 -2.54 -16.78
CA GLU A 189 4.60 -3.62 -15.99
C GLU A 189 3.93 -3.81 -14.62
N MET A 190 2.62 -3.53 -14.53
CA MET A 190 1.84 -3.64 -13.28
C MET A 190 0.81 -4.78 -13.29
N ALA A 191 0.74 -5.57 -14.37
CA ALA A 191 -0.25 -6.63 -14.48
C ALA A 191 -0.08 -7.71 -13.41
N GLU A 192 1.14 -8.20 -13.22
CA GLU A 192 1.48 -9.21 -12.20
C GLU A 192 1.25 -8.69 -10.77
N LEU A 193 1.54 -7.43 -10.52
CA LEU A 193 1.28 -6.78 -9.23
C LEU A 193 -0.24 -6.79 -8.92
N PHE A 194 -1.08 -6.37 -9.85
CA PHE A 194 -2.53 -6.34 -9.63
C PHE A 194 -3.13 -7.74 -9.52
N GLU A 195 -2.63 -8.70 -10.29
CA GLU A 195 -3.00 -10.11 -10.17
C GLU A 195 -2.64 -10.65 -8.76
N GLY A 196 -1.40 -10.44 -8.32
CA GLY A 196 -0.93 -10.87 -6.99
C GLY A 196 -1.72 -10.24 -5.84
N ILE A 197 -2.13 -8.96 -5.97
CA ILE A 197 -3.01 -8.31 -4.99
C ILE A 197 -4.41 -8.93 -5.01
N ALA A 198 -4.96 -9.24 -6.19
CA ALA A 198 -6.27 -9.86 -6.31
C ALA A 198 -6.30 -11.27 -5.71
N ASP A 199 -5.28 -12.07 -5.96
CA ASP A 199 -5.16 -13.44 -5.44
C ASP A 199 -5.04 -13.49 -3.93
N GLN A 200 -4.33 -12.53 -3.34
CA GLN A 200 -4.08 -12.44 -1.90
C GLN A 200 -4.96 -11.40 -1.20
N TYR A 201 -6.06 -10.97 -1.82
CA TYR A 201 -6.85 -9.81 -1.40
C TYR A 201 -7.29 -9.86 0.07
N LEU A 202 -7.80 -11.00 0.53
CA LEU A 202 -8.28 -11.15 1.91
C LEU A 202 -7.15 -11.07 2.92
N ALA A 203 -6.01 -11.70 2.66
CA ALA A 203 -4.82 -11.63 3.51
C ALA A 203 -4.31 -10.17 3.60
N ILE A 204 -4.24 -9.46 2.47
CA ILE A 204 -3.86 -8.05 2.41
C ILE A 204 -4.83 -7.17 3.19
N ARG A 205 -6.14 -7.39 3.07
CA ARG A 205 -7.14 -6.65 3.85
C ARG A 205 -6.97 -6.88 5.35
N MET A 206 -6.67 -8.11 5.77
CA MET A 206 -6.40 -8.43 7.18
C MET A 206 -5.11 -7.75 7.67
N ALA A 207 -4.07 -7.71 6.84
CA ALA A 207 -2.86 -6.94 7.13
C ALA A 207 -3.16 -5.44 7.33
N PHE A 208 -4.02 -4.85 6.50
CA PHE A 208 -4.47 -3.46 6.67
C PHE A 208 -5.27 -3.24 7.96
N ASN A 209 -6.08 -4.20 8.38
CA ASN A 209 -6.75 -4.12 9.69
C ASN A 209 -5.72 -4.09 10.83
N THR A 210 -4.72 -4.96 10.78
CA THR A 210 -3.63 -5.00 11.76
C THR A 210 -2.83 -3.69 11.77
N PHE A 211 -2.49 -3.15 10.59
CA PHE A 211 -1.83 -1.86 10.45
C PHE A 211 -2.67 -0.74 11.11
N SER A 212 -3.96 -0.67 10.79
CA SER A 212 -4.88 0.34 11.33
C SER A 212 -4.97 0.28 12.85
N GLU A 213 -5.08 -0.91 13.41
CA GLU A 213 -5.13 -1.12 14.86
C GLU A 213 -3.85 -0.70 15.58
N ARG A 214 -2.70 -0.82 14.94
CA ARG A 214 -1.40 -0.42 15.51
C ARG A 214 -1.13 1.08 15.37
N THR A 215 -1.68 1.74 14.36
CA THR A 215 -1.29 3.10 13.95
C THR A 215 -2.32 4.16 14.31
N LEU A 216 -3.62 3.82 14.32
CA LEU A 216 -4.73 4.79 14.47
C LEU A 216 -5.43 4.73 15.84
N ARG A 217 -4.81 4.13 16.83
CA ARG A 217 -5.30 4.11 18.23
C ARG A 217 -4.97 5.38 18.98
#